data_59fd8a76ab598d75b46570369a6a501e
#
_entry.id   59fd8a76ab598d75b46570369a6a501e
#
_cell.length_a   1.000
_cell.length_b   1.000
_cell.length_c   1.000
_cell.angle_alpha   90.00
_cell.angle_beta   90.00
_cell.angle_gamma   90.00
#
_symmetry.space_group_name_H-M   'P 1'
#
loop_
_entity.id
_entity.type
_entity.pdbx_description
1 polymer ?
#
loop_
_entity_poly.entity_id
_entity_poly.type
_entity_poly.pdbx_seq_one_letter_code
_entity_poly.pdbx_strand_id
1 'polypeptide(L)'
;RYYKLKAKWLGQDQLDHWDRNAPLPHASDRSIPWNKAQDVVLKSYAAFSPALADIGKRFFSKPWIDVPARPGKASGAFAHPTVPSAHPYLLLNYKGKTRDVMTLAHELGHGVHQVLAAEQGHFVSQTPQLVGCGVLCGDLVGARVLPSALAAVSGIYSLSHSRQNT
;
A
#
# COMPACT_ATOMS: atom_id res chain seq x y z
N ARG A 1 4.96 -6.56 21.84
CA ARG A 1 6.39 -6.27 21.67
C ARG A 1 6.61 -4.96 20.90
N TYR A 2 5.93 -4.75 19.75
CA TYR A 2 6.01 -3.52 18.96
C TYR A 2 5.66 -2.26 19.77
N TYR A 3 4.53 -2.25 20.48
CA TYR A 3 4.09 -1.07 21.23
C TYR A 3 5.03 -0.70 22.38
N LYS A 4 5.67 -1.68 23.02
CA LYS A 4 6.73 -1.41 24.02
C LYS A 4 7.95 -0.75 23.39
N LEU A 5 8.31 -1.15 22.16
CA LEU A 5 9.41 -0.53 21.43
C LEU A 5 9.04 0.88 20.96
N LYS A 6 7.81 1.07 20.48
CA LYS A 6 7.30 2.38 20.05
C LYS A 6 7.25 3.36 21.24
N ALA A 7 6.80 2.92 22.42
CA ALA A 7 6.83 3.74 23.64
C ALA A 7 8.25 4.26 23.93
N LYS A 8 9.25 3.39 23.88
CA LYS A 8 10.66 3.77 24.05
C LYS A 8 11.11 4.81 23.03
N TRP A 9 10.73 4.67 21.75
CA TRP A 9 11.06 5.66 20.70
C TRP A 9 10.38 7.00 20.92
N LEU A 10 9.22 7.03 21.56
CA LEU A 10 8.49 8.23 21.93
C LEU A 10 8.90 8.79 23.30
N GLY A 11 9.86 8.16 24.00
CA GLY A 11 10.31 8.57 25.32
C GLY A 11 9.28 8.36 26.45
N GLN A 12 8.39 7.36 26.27
CA GLN A 12 7.32 7.01 27.20
C GLN A 12 7.56 5.63 27.82
N ASP A 13 7.15 5.43 29.06
CA ASP A 13 7.21 4.13 29.72
C ASP A 13 6.18 3.15 29.14
N GLN A 14 4.99 3.66 28.82
CA GLN A 14 3.89 2.93 28.23
C GLN A 14 3.18 3.79 27.19
N LEU A 15 2.70 3.15 26.13
CA LEU A 15 1.94 3.81 25.07
C LEU A 15 0.45 3.83 25.44
N ASP A 16 -0.17 4.99 25.37
CA ASP A 16 -1.62 5.12 25.45
C ASP A 16 -2.30 4.62 24.17
N HIS A 17 -3.59 4.28 24.26
CA HIS A 17 -4.34 3.71 23.14
C HIS A 17 -4.50 4.69 21.97
N TRP A 18 -4.53 6.00 22.22
CA TRP A 18 -4.56 7.05 21.19
C TRP A 18 -3.21 7.24 20.49
N ASP A 19 -2.09 6.84 21.11
CA ASP A 19 -0.75 6.95 20.52
C ASP A 19 -0.42 5.82 19.55
N ARG A 20 -1.36 4.91 19.32
CA ARG A 20 -1.18 3.78 18.38
C ARG A 20 -0.64 4.24 17.03
N ASN A 21 -1.17 5.35 16.49
CA ASN A 21 -0.81 5.90 15.19
C ASN A 21 0.06 7.17 15.29
N ALA A 22 0.56 7.52 16.48
CA ALA A 22 1.45 8.66 16.66
C ALA A 22 2.69 8.52 15.75
N PRO A 23 3.10 9.61 15.05
CA PRO A 23 4.30 9.61 14.23
C PRO A 23 5.55 9.36 15.07
N LEU A 24 6.55 8.70 14.49
CA LEU A 24 7.83 8.51 15.17
C LEU A 24 8.64 9.82 15.14
N PRO A 25 9.49 10.10 16.15
CA PRO A 25 10.26 11.35 16.25
C PRO A 25 11.16 11.64 15.04
N HIS A 26 11.56 10.60 14.32
CA HIS A 26 12.43 10.69 13.14
C HIS A 26 11.67 10.47 11.82
N ALA A 27 10.33 10.48 11.84
CA ALA A 27 9.56 10.43 10.61
C ALA A 27 9.88 11.68 9.78
N SER A 28 10.46 11.50 8.60
CA SER A 28 10.76 12.61 7.71
C SER A 28 9.47 13.23 7.20
N ASP A 29 9.28 14.52 7.41
CA ASP A 29 8.16 15.31 6.86
C ASP A 29 8.30 15.57 5.34
N ARG A 30 9.15 14.81 4.65
CA ARG A 30 9.34 14.97 3.20
C ARG A 30 8.06 14.61 2.47
N SER A 31 7.50 15.61 1.81
CA SER A 31 6.39 15.38 0.88
C SER A 31 6.93 14.69 -0.38
N ILE A 32 6.26 13.61 -0.79
CA ILE A 32 6.56 12.86 -2.00
C ILE A 32 5.57 13.32 -3.07
N PRO A 33 6.01 14.00 -4.14
CA PRO A 33 5.14 14.39 -5.25
C PRO A 33 4.50 13.18 -5.93
N TRP A 34 3.31 13.36 -6.50
CA TRP A 34 2.56 12.28 -7.13
C TRP A 34 3.32 11.55 -8.23
N ASN A 35 3.99 12.28 -9.11
CA ASN A 35 4.83 11.70 -10.17
C ASN A 35 5.95 10.82 -9.61
N LYS A 36 6.57 11.23 -8.49
CA LYS A 36 7.59 10.44 -7.82
C LYS A 36 7.01 9.16 -7.21
N ALA A 37 5.81 9.24 -6.65
CA ALA A 37 5.10 8.08 -6.13
C ALA A 37 4.81 7.05 -7.24
N GLN A 38 4.32 7.52 -8.40
CA GLN A 38 4.10 6.67 -9.57
C GLN A 38 5.38 5.95 -9.98
N ASP A 39 6.49 6.67 -10.11
CA ASP A 39 7.80 6.12 -10.50
C ASP A 39 8.27 5.04 -9.52
N VAL A 40 8.15 5.30 -8.22
CA VAL A 40 8.57 4.35 -7.18
C VAL A 40 7.75 3.08 -7.26
N VAL A 41 6.43 3.20 -7.35
CA VAL A 41 5.52 2.05 -7.42
C VAL A 41 5.77 1.23 -8.69
N LEU A 42 5.83 1.87 -9.86
CA LEU A 42 6.05 1.16 -11.12
C LEU A 42 7.43 0.50 -11.19
N LYS A 43 8.48 1.13 -10.68
CA LYS A 43 9.82 0.52 -10.60
C LYS A 43 9.84 -0.70 -9.67
N SER A 44 9.11 -0.62 -8.56
CA SER A 44 9.00 -1.75 -7.64
C SER A 44 8.25 -2.91 -8.27
N TYR A 45 7.16 -2.62 -8.97
CA TYR A 45 6.39 -3.62 -9.71
C TYR A 45 7.21 -4.26 -10.83
N ALA A 46 7.91 -3.46 -11.64
CA ALA A 46 8.76 -3.96 -12.72
C ALA A 46 9.89 -4.86 -12.23
N ALA A 47 10.44 -4.59 -11.05
CA ALA A 47 11.46 -5.43 -10.44
C ALA A 47 10.94 -6.80 -9.99
N PHE A 48 9.64 -6.90 -9.70
CA PHE A 48 8.99 -8.16 -9.38
C PHE A 48 8.48 -8.85 -10.65
N SER A 49 7.74 -8.13 -11.50
CA SER A 49 7.19 -8.63 -12.76
C SER A 49 6.96 -7.47 -13.74
N PRO A 50 7.58 -7.50 -14.93
CA PRO A 50 7.29 -6.51 -15.98
C PRO A 50 5.82 -6.46 -16.38
N ALA A 51 5.14 -7.61 -16.47
CA ALA A 51 3.72 -7.68 -16.79
C ALA A 51 2.84 -6.98 -15.74
N LEU A 52 3.19 -7.11 -14.45
CA LEU A 52 2.52 -6.39 -13.36
C LEU A 52 2.64 -4.86 -13.53
N ALA A 53 3.85 -4.41 -13.86
CA ALA A 53 4.11 -2.98 -14.08
C ALA A 53 3.38 -2.44 -15.31
N ASP A 54 3.27 -3.22 -16.39
CA ASP A 54 2.60 -2.81 -17.62
C ASP A 54 1.09 -2.64 -17.41
N ILE A 55 0.47 -3.53 -16.62
CA ILE A 55 -0.94 -3.34 -16.22
C ILE A 55 -1.04 -2.11 -15.30
N GLY A 56 -0.16 -1.95 -14.33
CA GLY A 56 -0.14 -0.79 -13.42
C GLY A 56 -0.02 0.54 -14.16
N LYS A 57 0.80 0.63 -15.22
CA LYS A 57 0.93 1.84 -16.08
C LYS A 57 -0.40 2.29 -16.68
N ARG A 58 -1.31 1.36 -16.98
CA ARG A 58 -2.64 1.70 -17.54
C ARG A 58 -3.45 2.56 -16.60
N PHE A 59 -3.34 2.34 -15.29
CA PHE A 59 -4.04 3.11 -14.26
C PHE A 59 -3.54 4.56 -14.20
N PHE A 60 -2.27 4.79 -14.47
CA PHE A 60 -1.67 6.13 -14.47
C PHE A 60 -1.86 6.87 -15.78
N SER A 61 -1.92 6.15 -16.91
CA SER A 61 -2.11 6.74 -18.23
C SER A 61 -3.57 7.09 -18.54
N LYS A 62 -4.50 6.54 -17.76
CA LYS A 62 -5.95 6.73 -17.91
C LYS A 62 -6.53 7.29 -16.60
N PRO A 63 -7.71 7.94 -16.60
CA PRO A 63 -8.33 8.51 -15.40
C PRO A 63 -8.98 7.43 -14.52
N TRP A 64 -8.22 6.39 -14.16
CA TRP A 64 -8.71 5.27 -13.36
C TRP A 64 -8.43 5.41 -11.86
N ILE A 65 -7.75 6.48 -11.47
CA ILE A 65 -7.42 6.76 -10.07
C ILE A 65 -7.94 8.14 -9.68
N ASP A 66 -8.80 8.21 -8.68
CA ASP A 66 -9.17 9.46 -8.03
C ASP A 66 -8.18 9.76 -6.88
N VAL A 67 -7.24 10.67 -7.12
CA VAL A 67 -6.04 10.86 -6.30
C VAL A 67 -6.21 11.83 -5.14
N PRO A 68 -6.68 13.10 -5.34
CA PRO A 68 -6.56 14.13 -4.33
C PRO A 68 -7.56 13.95 -3.19
N ALA A 69 -7.11 14.27 -1.98
CA ALA A 69 -8.01 14.44 -0.83
C ALA A 69 -8.82 15.73 -1.03
N ARG A 70 -10.14 15.69 -0.85
CA ARG A 70 -11.04 16.84 -0.94
C ARG A 70 -12.25 16.69 -0.02
N PRO A 71 -12.90 17.80 0.39
CA PRO A 71 -14.12 17.74 1.18
C PRO A 71 -15.22 16.91 0.52
N GLY A 72 -15.96 16.15 1.30
CA GLY A 72 -17.06 15.29 0.82
C GLY A 72 -16.62 13.95 0.20
N LYS A 73 -15.30 13.73 -0.03
CA LYS A 73 -14.79 12.45 -0.51
C LYS A 73 -14.74 11.42 0.61
N ALA A 74 -15.08 10.15 0.30
CA ALA A 74 -14.96 9.06 1.25
C ALA A 74 -13.54 8.97 1.80
N SER A 75 -13.41 8.72 3.11
CA SER A 75 -12.11 8.54 3.77
C SER A 75 -11.49 7.20 3.41
N GLY A 76 -10.16 7.10 3.58
CA GLY A 76 -9.41 5.88 3.30
C GLY A 76 -9.02 5.75 1.83
N ALA A 77 -8.85 4.52 1.39
CA ALA A 77 -8.54 4.13 0.02
C ALA A 77 -9.17 2.79 -0.31
N PHE A 78 -9.49 2.55 -1.56
CA PHE A 78 -10.00 1.25 -2.02
C PHE A 78 -9.85 1.08 -3.54
N ALA A 79 -9.83 -0.17 -3.97
CA ALA A 79 -9.99 -0.57 -5.37
C ALA A 79 -11.40 -1.12 -5.59
N HIS A 80 -12.09 -0.65 -6.61
CA HIS A 80 -13.43 -1.11 -6.98
C HIS A 80 -13.41 -1.83 -8.33
N PRO A 81 -13.79 -3.11 -8.40
CA PRO A 81 -13.66 -3.92 -9.62
C PRO A 81 -14.60 -3.49 -10.74
N THR A 82 -15.71 -2.81 -10.42
CA THR A 82 -16.81 -2.50 -11.34
C THR A 82 -17.45 -3.80 -11.86
N VAL A 83 -17.36 -4.03 -13.17
CA VAL A 83 -17.80 -5.28 -13.82
C VAL A 83 -16.68 -5.81 -14.73
N PRO A 84 -16.64 -7.13 -15.03
CA PRO A 84 -15.55 -7.71 -15.84
C PRO A 84 -15.36 -7.09 -17.24
N SER A 85 -16.42 -6.53 -17.82
CA SER A 85 -16.38 -5.85 -19.12
C SER A 85 -15.87 -4.40 -19.06
N ALA A 86 -15.67 -3.85 -17.85
CA ALA A 86 -15.12 -2.51 -17.63
C ALA A 86 -13.81 -2.58 -16.86
N HIS A 87 -13.13 -1.45 -16.69
CA HIS A 87 -11.91 -1.39 -15.91
C HIS A 87 -12.23 -1.08 -14.43
N PRO A 88 -11.39 -1.54 -13.50
CA PRO A 88 -11.50 -1.14 -12.10
C PRO A 88 -11.13 0.33 -11.89
N TYR A 89 -11.59 0.90 -10.78
CA TYR A 89 -11.24 2.24 -10.31
C TYR A 89 -10.55 2.18 -8.96
N LEU A 90 -9.61 3.10 -8.72
CA LEU A 90 -8.98 3.32 -7.42
C LEU A 90 -9.42 4.65 -6.85
N LEU A 91 -9.75 4.67 -5.56
CA LEU A 91 -9.94 5.88 -4.78
C LEU A 91 -8.81 5.99 -3.78
N LEU A 92 -8.14 7.13 -3.76
CA LEU A 92 -7.08 7.48 -2.84
C LEU A 92 -7.37 8.82 -2.16
N ASN A 93 -6.72 9.08 -1.04
CA ASN A 93 -6.64 10.39 -0.41
C ASN A 93 -5.16 10.75 -0.25
N TYR A 94 -4.49 10.98 -1.38
CA TYR A 94 -3.05 11.20 -1.43
C TYR A 94 -2.68 12.60 -0.90
N LYS A 95 -1.78 12.64 0.10
CA LYS A 95 -1.27 13.86 0.74
C LYS A 95 0.26 13.96 0.68
N GLY A 96 0.92 13.08 -0.05
CA GLY A 96 2.36 13.07 -0.22
C GLY A 96 3.17 12.43 0.90
N LYS A 97 2.54 11.71 1.82
CA LYS A 97 3.26 10.98 2.87
C LYS A 97 3.76 9.64 2.36
N THR A 98 4.82 9.12 2.96
CA THR A 98 5.33 7.77 2.65
C THR A 98 4.25 6.70 2.73
N ARG A 99 3.38 6.79 3.75
CA ARG A 99 2.23 5.89 3.90
C ARG A 99 1.28 5.94 2.71
N ASP A 100 1.10 7.11 2.10
CA ASP A 100 0.21 7.25 0.94
C ASP A 100 0.77 6.54 -0.29
N VAL A 101 2.10 6.52 -0.44
CA VAL A 101 2.77 5.74 -1.50
C VAL A 101 2.60 4.23 -1.28
N MET A 102 2.68 3.78 -0.04
CA MET A 102 2.41 2.37 0.30
C MET A 102 0.94 2.01 0.04
N THR A 103 0.02 2.89 0.42
CA THR A 103 -1.41 2.73 0.14
C THR A 103 -1.68 2.69 -1.38
N LEU A 104 -1.07 3.59 -2.15
CA LEU A 104 -1.15 3.55 -3.62
C LEU A 104 -0.71 2.19 -4.17
N ALA A 105 0.43 1.67 -3.71
CA ALA A 105 0.92 0.36 -4.15
C ALA A 105 -0.05 -0.76 -3.75
N HIS A 106 -0.63 -0.70 -2.56
CA HIS A 106 -1.60 -1.68 -2.08
C HIS A 106 -2.85 -1.70 -2.96
N GLU A 107 -3.49 -0.55 -3.16
CA GLU A 107 -4.72 -0.45 -3.95
C GLU A 107 -4.48 -0.74 -5.43
N LEU A 108 -3.33 -0.31 -5.98
CA LEU A 108 -2.96 -0.64 -7.35
C LEU A 108 -2.76 -2.16 -7.52
N GLY A 109 -2.25 -2.86 -6.51
CA GLY A 109 -2.14 -4.31 -6.49
C GLY A 109 -3.51 -5.00 -6.62
N HIS A 110 -4.50 -4.50 -5.88
CA HIS A 110 -5.89 -4.95 -6.04
C HIS A 110 -6.42 -4.65 -7.45
N GLY A 111 -6.17 -3.45 -7.98
CA GLY A 111 -6.60 -3.08 -9.33
C GLY A 111 -5.98 -3.98 -10.42
N VAL A 112 -4.69 -4.29 -10.31
CA VAL A 112 -4.01 -5.22 -11.23
C VAL A 112 -4.61 -6.63 -11.14
N HIS A 113 -4.88 -7.12 -9.92
CA HIS A 113 -5.56 -8.40 -9.73
C HIS A 113 -6.93 -8.41 -10.42
N GLN A 114 -7.73 -7.37 -10.22
CA GLN A 114 -9.06 -7.24 -10.81
C GLN A 114 -9.02 -7.24 -12.36
N VAL A 115 -8.02 -6.60 -12.96
CA VAL A 115 -7.80 -6.64 -14.42
C VAL A 115 -7.47 -8.06 -14.89
N LEU A 116 -6.58 -8.76 -14.20
CA LEU A 116 -6.18 -10.12 -14.57
C LEU A 116 -7.30 -11.15 -14.35
N ALA A 117 -8.08 -10.96 -13.30
CA ALA A 117 -9.17 -11.87 -12.93
C ALA A 117 -10.46 -11.64 -13.75
N ALA A 118 -10.57 -10.55 -14.50
CA ALA A 118 -11.78 -10.20 -15.25
C ALA A 118 -12.24 -11.31 -16.22
N GLU A 119 -11.28 -12.00 -16.85
CA GLU A 119 -11.57 -13.12 -17.78
C GLU A 119 -12.17 -14.35 -17.07
N GLN A 120 -11.98 -14.46 -15.75
CA GLN A 120 -12.53 -15.55 -14.93
C GLN A 120 -13.98 -15.28 -14.47
N GLY A 121 -14.54 -14.14 -14.83
CA GLY A 121 -15.91 -13.74 -14.48
C GLY A 121 -16.04 -12.95 -13.19
N HIS A 122 -17.27 -12.57 -12.88
CA HIS A 122 -17.59 -11.59 -11.84
C HIS A 122 -17.13 -12.00 -10.43
N PHE A 123 -17.31 -13.26 -10.06
CA PHE A 123 -16.96 -13.71 -8.70
C PHE A 123 -15.48 -13.67 -8.41
N VAL A 124 -14.64 -13.97 -9.39
CA VAL A 124 -13.19 -14.00 -9.24
C VAL A 124 -12.58 -12.61 -9.36
N SER A 125 -13.22 -11.70 -10.11
CA SER A 125 -12.78 -10.31 -10.24
C SER A 125 -13.07 -9.45 -8.99
N GLN A 126 -13.90 -9.94 -8.05
CA GLN A 126 -14.07 -9.30 -6.76
C GLN A 126 -12.73 -9.24 -6.01
N THR A 127 -12.56 -8.20 -5.22
CA THR A 127 -11.37 -8.08 -4.37
C THR A 127 -11.32 -9.26 -3.40
N PRO A 128 -10.33 -10.15 -3.47
CA PRO A 128 -10.21 -11.21 -2.48
C PRO A 128 -9.98 -10.58 -1.11
N GLN A 129 -10.78 -10.98 -0.12
CA GLN A 129 -10.59 -10.54 1.26
C GLN A 129 -9.26 -11.00 1.87
N LEU A 130 -8.61 -11.96 1.24
CA LEU A 130 -7.27 -12.44 1.57
C LEU A 130 -6.21 -11.57 0.86
N VAL A 131 -5.68 -10.74 1.58
CA VAL A 131 -4.38 -10.16 1.87
C VAL A 131 -3.23 -10.36 0.83
N GLY A 132 -3.44 -11.08 -0.28
CA GLY A 132 -2.32 -11.50 -1.11
C GLY A 132 -1.63 -10.40 -1.93
N CYS A 133 -2.32 -9.81 -2.90
CA CYS A 133 -1.68 -8.89 -3.86
C CYS A 133 -1.39 -7.51 -3.30
N GLY A 134 -2.32 -6.93 -2.56
CA GLY A 134 -2.16 -5.58 -2.04
C GLY A 134 -1.05 -5.46 -1.00
N VAL A 135 -0.94 -6.45 -0.09
CA VAL A 135 0.09 -6.47 0.96
C VAL A 135 1.47 -6.70 0.35
N LEU A 136 1.63 -7.69 -0.55
CA LEU A 136 2.90 -7.91 -1.24
C LEU A 136 3.38 -6.68 -2.02
N CYS A 137 2.49 -5.99 -2.72
CA CYS A 137 2.84 -4.79 -3.44
C CYS A 137 3.16 -3.62 -2.50
N GLY A 138 2.42 -3.46 -1.42
CA GLY A 138 2.69 -2.45 -0.39
C GLY A 138 4.03 -2.68 0.30
N ASP A 139 4.35 -3.91 0.66
CA ASP A 139 5.60 -4.29 1.30
C ASP A 139 6.81 -4.15 0.38
N LEU A 140 6.68 -4.52 -0.91
CA LEU A 140 7.74 -4.33 -1.91
C LEU A 140 8.08 -2.85 -2.12
N VAL A 141 7.07 -1.98 -2.14
CA VAL A 141 7.28 -0.53 -2.23
C VAL A 141 7.82 0.02 -0.92
N GLY A 142 7.29 -0.43 0.21
CA GLY A 142 7.77 -0.07 1.54
C GLY A 142 9.28 -0.35 1.68
N ALA A 143 9.73 -1.54 1.27
CA ALA A 143 11.14 -1.93 1.29
C ALA A 143 12.05 -1.02 0.47
N ARG A 144 11.53 -0.38 -0.58
CA ARG A 144 12.30 0.53 -1.45
C ARG A 144 12.23 2.01 -1.05
N VAL A 145 11.13 2.41 -0.40
CA VAL A 145 10.93 3.81 0.01
C VAL A 145 11.60 4.11 1.35
N LEU A 146 11.79 3.09 2.18
CA LEU A 146 12.33 3.22 3.54
C LEU A 146 13.48 2.24 3.82
N PRO A 147 14.65 2.35 3.17
CA PRO A 147 15.75 1.41 3.38
C PRO A 147 16.23 1.32 4.83
N SER A 148 16.09 2.41 5.60
CA SER A 148 16.55 2.50 6.99
C SER A 148 15.50 2.10 8.04
N ALA A 149 14.21 2.19 7.73
CA ALA A 149 13.14 1.82 8.67
C ALA A 149 12.70 0.35 8.54
N LEU A 150 12.95 -0.28 7.40
CA LEU A 150 12.51 -1.64 7.11
C LEU A 150 13.40 -2.73 7.66
N ALA A 151 14.68 -2.48 7.93
CA ALA A 151 15.49 -3.41 8.72
C ALA A 151 14.85 -3.71 10.09
N ALA A 152 14.10 -2.76 10.64
CA ALA A 152 13.37 -2.94 11.89
C ALA A 152 12.01 -3.65 11.71
N VAL A 153 11.32 -3.47 10.56
CA VAL A 153 9.96 -4.00 10.33
C VAL A 153 9.99 -5.39 9.69
N SER A 154 10.91 -5.67 8.75
CA SER A 154 11.07 -7.01 8.17
C SER A 154 11.55 -8.04 9.19
N GLY A 155 12.35 -7.63 10.18
CA GLY A 155 12.70 -8.48 11.33
C GLY A 155 11.49 -8.87 12.20
N ILE A 156 10.44 -8.05 12.23
CA ILE A 156 9.22 -8.31 13.01
C ILE A 156 8.29 -9.26 12.25
N TYR A 157 8.16 -9.12 10.94
CA TYR A 157 7.31 -10.01 10.11
C TYR A 157 7.91 -11.43 9.98
N SER A 158 9.21 -11.57 9.81
CA SER A 158 9.89 -12.87 9.78
C SER A 158 9.70 -13.66 11.08
N LEU A 159 9.66 -12.99 12.23
CA LEU A 159 9.47 -13.61 13.54
C LEU A 159 8.02 -14.02 13.85
N SER A 160 7.03 -13.43 13.18
CA SER A 160 5.62 -13.80 13.37
C SER A 160 5.21 -15.03 12.55
N HIS A 161 5.83 -15.27 11.40
CA HIS A 161 5.54 -16.42 10.54
C HIS A 161 6.25 -17.71 10.97
N SER A 162 7.39 -17.62 11.66
CA SER A 162 8.10 -18.81 12.14
C SER A 162 7.46 -19.48 13.36
N ARG A 163 6.46 -18.86 14.01
CA ARG A 163 5.76 -19.40 15.18
C ARG A 163 4.39 -20.03 14.91
N GLN A 164 3.93 -20.06 13.66
CA GLN A 164 2.68 -20.76 13.31
C GLN A 164 2.92 -22.16 12.76
N ASN A 165 4.18 -22.62 12.66
CA ASN A 165 4.56 -23.95 12.19
C ASN A 165 5.32 -24.79 13.23
N THR A 166 5.04 -24.58 14.53
CA THR A 166 5.44 -25.53 15.60
C THR A 166 4.27 -25.81 16.51
#